data_c6b2b2d4fe2828598079c719396eb2e2
#
_entry.id   c6b2b2d4fe2828598079c719396eb2e2
#
_cell.length_a   1.000
_cell.length_b   1.000
_cell.length_c   1.000
_cell.angle_alpha   90.00
_cell.angle_beta   90.00
_cell.angle_gamma   90.00
#
_symmetry.space_group_name_H-M   'P 1'
#
loop_
_entity.id
_entity.type
_entity.pdbx_description
1 polymer ?
#
loop_
_entity_poly.entity_id
_entity_poly.type
_entity_poly.pdbx_seq_one_letter_code
_entity_poly.pdbx_strand_id
1 'polypeptide(L)'
;VSKMLIYRYFGSLEDLIAQYIIQRDYWVNIPTEIPGKNELNAFVKDMFREQIRQLREDKMLIRLYRWELSVNNPIVEQIRRKREENGIKLIEFISRISGVPFSQIQFLATMISSSITYLAMFGDVGKVYNGYDFKTDDSWEQLEKGINLIVDKWI
;
A
#
# COMPACT_ATOMS: atom_id res chain seq x y z
N VAL A 1 -1.95 -24.10 -16.88
CA VAL A 1 -1.42 -23.18 -17.92
C VAL A 1 0.01 -23.61 -18.25
N SER A 2 0.32 -23.83 -19.53
CA SER A 2 1.66 -24.25 -19.91
C SER A 2 2.63 -23.06 -19.86
N LYS A 3 3.90 -23.31 -19.49
CA LYS A 3 4.97 -22.29 -19.54
C LYS A 3 5.04 -21.58 -20.90
N MET A 4 4.81 -22.32 -21.98
CA MET A 4 4.85 -21.81 -23.35
C MET A 4 3.78 -20.74 -23.62
N LEU A 5 2.59 -20.86 -23.01
CA LEU A 5 1.54 -19.83 -23.10
C LEU A 5 1.93 -18.57 -22.34
N ILE A 6 2.54 -18.69 -21.16
CA ILE A 6 3.04 -17.55 -20.39
C ILE A 6 4.06 -16.78 -21.21
N TYR A 7 5.08 -17.45 -21.75
CA TYR A 7 6.09 -16.79 -22.59
C TYR A 7 5.51 -16.16 -23.85
N ARG A 8 4.50 -16.78 -24.46
CA ARG A 8 3.84 -16.24 -25.66
C ARG A 8 3.04 -14.97 -25.42
N TYR A 9 2.34 -14.88 -24.25
CA TYR A 9 1.45 -13.76 -23.96
C TYR A 9 2.11 -12.65 -23.14
N PHE A 10 3.05 -12.98 -22.28
CA PHE A 10 3.66 -12.06 -21.32
C PHE A 10 5.16 -11.84 -21.54
N GLY A 11 5.82 -12.61 -22.40
CA GLY A 11 7.25 -12.53 -22.65
C GLY A 11 8.09 -13.31 -21.63
N SER A 12 7.88 -13.06 -20.33
CA SER A 12 8.59 -13.77 -19.26
C SER A 12 7.66 -14.00 -18.04
N LEU A 13 8.12 -14.78 -17.08
CA LEU A 13 7.44 -14.95 -15.80
C LEU A 13 7.44 -13.63 -15.00
N GLU A 14 8.55 -12.91 -15.06
CA GLU A 14 8.71 -11.60 -14.41
C GLU A 14 7.73 -10.58 -14.98
N ASP A 15 7.52 -10.57 -16.30
CA ASP A 15 6.53 -9.72 -16.96
C ASP A 15 5.10 -10.04 -16.51
N LEU A 16 4.77 -11.34 -16.38
CA LEU A 16 3.49 -11.78 -15.84
C LEU A 16 3.28 -11.28 -14.41
N ILE A 17 4.29 -11.43 -13.56
CA ILE A 17 4.25 -10.96 -12.16
C ILE A 17 4.08 -9.45 -12.13
N ALA A 18 4.82 -8.71 -12.95
CA ALA A 18 4.71 -7.26 -13.04
C ALA A 18 3.30 -6.82 -13.45
N GLN A 19 2.73 -7.46 -14.45
CA GLN A 19 1.35 -7.17 -14.90
C GLN A 19 0.33 -7.43 -13.78
N TYR A 20 0.50 -8.51 -13.04
CA TYR A 20 -0.36 -8.80 -11.89
C TYR A 20 -0.28 -7.70 -10.82
N ILE A 21 0.93 -7.28 -10.46
CA ILE A 21 1.14 -6.22 -9.47
C ILE A 21 0.56 -4.89 -9.99
N ILE A 22 0.85 -4.51 -11.24
CA ILE A 22 0.34 -3.27 -11.85
C ILE A 22 -1.19 -3.21 -11.82
N GLN A 23 -1.87 -4.32 -12.04
CA GLN A 23 -3.34 -4.37 -12.03
C GLN A 23 -3.96 -4.35 -10.64
N ARG A 24 -3.25 -4.82 -9.63
CA ARG A 24 -3.79 -5.08 -8.29
C ARG A 24 -3.28 -4.15 -7.21
N ASP A 25 -2.11 -3.58 -7.39
CA ASP A 25 -1.45 -2.79 -6.36
C ASP A 25 -2.14 -1.44 -6.16
N TYR A 26 -2.54 -1.16 -4.93
CA TYR A 26 -3.20 0.08 -4.56
C TYR A 26 -2.33 1.31 -4.85
N TRP A 27 -1.05 1.28 -4.49
CA TRP A 27 -0.14 2.41 -4.65
C TRP A 27 0.27 2.68 -6.10
N VAL A 28 0.10 1.68 -6.98
CA VAL A 28 0.22 1.88 -8.43
C VAL A 28 -1.05 2.52 -9.00
N ASN A 29 -2.21 2.23 -8.42
CA ASN A 29 -3.53 2.62 -8.92
C ASN A 29 -4.27 3.58 -7.97
N ILE A 30 -3.56 4.50 -7.34
CA ILE A 30 -4.19 5.48 -6.43
C ILE A 30 -5.23 6.33 -7.14
N PRO A 31 -6.26 6.80 -6.43
CA PRO A 31 -7.23 7.74 -6.99
C PRO A 31 -6.55 9.00 -7.52
N THR A 32 -6.94 9.44 -8.71
CA THR A 32 -6.42 10.66 -9.34
C THR A 32 -7.22 11.90 -8.95
N GLU A 33 -8.47 11.71 -8.53
CA GLU A 33 -9.33 12.76 -8.02
C GLU A 33 -9.13 12.93 -6.53
N ILE A 34 -8.63 14.09 -6.14
CA ILE A 34 -8.39 14.41 -4.73
C ILE A 34 -9.42 15.47 -4.30
N PRO A 35 -10.09 15.22 -3.15
CA PRO A 35 -11.18 16.07 -2.70
C PRO A 35 -10.71 17.43 -2.21
N GLY A 36 -11.66 18.34 -1.98
CA GLY A 36 -11.41 19.61 -1.32
C GLY A 36 -11.07 19.46 0.17
N LYS A 37 -10.71 20.58 0.80
CA LYS A 37 -10.23 20.61 2.20
C LYS A 37 -11.19 19.94 3.20
N ASN A 38 -12.49 20.10 3.03
CA ASN A 38 -13.49 19.60 3.99
C ASN A 38 -13.61 18.07 3.97
N GLU A 39 -13.21 17.43 2.87
CA GLU A 39 -13.31 15.98 2.68
C GLU A 39 -11.94 15.29 2.82
N LEU A 40 -10.87 16.07 2.96
CA LEU A 40 -9.51 15.56 2.93
C LEU A 40 -9.22 14.54 4.04
N ASN A 41 -9.69 14.82 5.27
CA ASN A 41 -9.50 13.92 6.41
C ASN A 41 -10.15 12.55 6.14
N ALA A 42 -11.41 12.54 5.70
CA ALA A 42 -12.12 11.32 5.35
C ALA A 42 -11.41 10.56 4.20
N PHE A 43 -10.99 11.28 3.18
CA PHE A 43 -10.25 10.71 2.04
C PHE A 43 -8.95 10.01 2.48
N VAL A 44 -8.16 10.62 3.35
CA VAL A 44 -6.90 10.02 3.83
C VAL A 44 -7.16 8.77 4.67
N LYS A 45 -8.20 8.78 5.52
CA LYS A 45 -8.62 7.60 6.28
C LYS A 45 -9.07 6.47 5.35
N ASP A 46 -9.89 6.78 4.36
CA ASP A 46 -10.38 5.81 3.39
C ASP A 46 -9.26 5.20 2.55
N MET A 47 -8.24 6.00 2.19
CA MET A 47 -7.03 5.51 1.54
C MET A 47 -6.33 4.40 2.34
N PHE A 48 -6.07 4.62 3.62
CA PHE A 48 -5.39 3.62 4.45
C PHE A 48 -6.29 2.41 4.72
N ARG A 49 -7.60 2.63 4.87
CA ARG A 49 -8.58 1.54 4.98
C ARG A 49 -8.56 0.66 3.73
N GLU A 50 -8.54 1.27 2.56
CA GLU A 50 -8.50 0.55 1.28
C GLU A 50 -7.19 -0.23 1.11
N GLN A 51 -6.05 0.33 1.51
CA GLN A 51 -4.77 -0.38 1.54
C GLN A 51 -4.85 -1.62 2.46
N ILE A 52 -5.39 -1.46 3.67
CA ILE A 52 -5.59 -2.58 4.60
C ILE A 52 -6.46 -3.66 3.96
N ARG A 53 -7.62 -3.27 3.42
CA ARG A 53 -8.57 -4.17 2.79
C ARG A 53 -7.91 -4.98 1.68
N GLN A 54 -7.24 -4.32 0.76
CA GLN A 54 -6.60 -4.95 -0.38
C GLN A 54 -5.52 -5.95 0.04
N LEU A 55 -4.64 -5.55 0.96
CA LEU A 55 -3.56 -6.43 1.42
C LEU A 55 -4.07 -7.63 2.23
N ARG A 56 -5.22 -7.53 2.87
CA ARG A 56 -5.86 -8.66 3.57
C ARG A 56 -6.55 -9.63 2.62
N GLU A 57 -7.19 -9.12 1.58
CA GLU A 57 -7.94 -9.93 0.61
C GLU A 57 -7.05 -10.61 -0.41
N ASP A 58 -5.99 -9.95 -0.89
CA ASP A 58 -5.12 -10.48 -1.93
C ASP A 58 -3.87 -11.16 -1.37
N LYS A 59 -3.99 -12.45 -1.05
CA LYS A 59 -2.89 -13.27 -0.54
C LYS A 59 -1.75 -13.45 -1.56
N MET A 60 -2.04 -13.37 -2.85
CA MET A 60 -1.01 -13.42 -3.88
C MET A 60 -0.18 -12.14 -3.86
N LEU A 61 -0.81 -10.98 -3.76
CA LEU A 61 -0.13 -9.70 -3.68
C LEU A 61 0.84 -9.65 -2.47
N ILE A 62 0.41 -10.14 -1.31
CA ILE A 62 1.27 -10.24 -0.12
C ILE A 62 2.51 -11.11 -0.36
N ARG A 63 2.34 -12.25 -1.04
CA ARG A 63 3.49 -13.12 -1.40
C ARG A 63 4.43 -12.43 -2.37
N LEU A 64 3.90 -11.67 -3.32
CA LEU A 64 4.69 -10.90 -4.27
C LEU A 64 5.42 -9.73 -3.60
N TYR A 65 4.82 -9.06 -2.62
CA TYR A 65 5.51 -8.03 -1.83
C TYR A 65 6.72 -8.60 -1.08
N ARG A 66 6.59 -9.79 -0.47
CA ARG A 66 7.74 -10.47 0.15
C ARG A 66 8.81 -10.86 -0.87
N TRP A 67 8.37 -11.38 -2.01
CA TRP A 67 9.29 -11.72 -3.11
C TRP A 67 10.06 -10.49 -3.61
N GLU A 68 9.40 -9.34 -3.80
CA GLU A 68 10.04 -8.09 -4.21
C GLU A 68 11.20 -7.67 -3.30
N LEU A 69 11.12 -7.96 -2.00
CA LEU A 69 12.19 -7.61 -1.06
C LEU A 69 13.47 -8.44 -1.28
N SER A 70 13.35 -9.59 -1.93
CA SER A 70 14.45 -10.55 -2.15
C SER A 70 15.04 -10.48 -3.56
N VAL A 71 14.44 -9.71 -4.45
CA VAL A 71 14.88 -9.64 -5.85
C VAL A 71 15.36 -8.25 -6.24
N ASN A 72 16.30 -8.23 -7.17
CA ASN A 72 16.79 -7.02 -7.80
C ASN A 72 16.73 -7.20 -9.31
N ASN A 73 15.60 -6.80 -9.91
CA ASN A 73 15.42 -6.84 -11.35
C ASN A 73 14.77 -5.54 -11.87
N PRO A 74 14.96 -5.19 -13.15
CA PRO A 74 14.48 -3.94 -13.73
C PRO A 74 12.96 -3.75 -13.63
N ILE A 75 12.19 -4.81 -13.68
CA ILE A 75 10.72 -4.76 -13.66
C ILE A 75 10.22 -4.39 -12.26
N VAL A 76 10.77 -5.04 -11.23
CA VAL A 76 10.46 -4.71 -9.83
C VAL A 76 10.86 -3.26 -9.54
N GLU A 77 11.99 -2.81 -10.05
CA GLU A 77 12.44 -1.42 -9.88
C GLU A 77 11.49 -0.41 -10.55
N GLN A 78 10.94 -0.72 -11.71
CA GLN A 78 9.92 0.12 -12.36
C GLN A 78 8.65 0.22 -11.52
N ILE A 79 8.19 -0.88 -10.93
CA ILE A 79 7.02 -0.88 -10.04
C ILE A 79 7.27 -0.03 -8.81
N ARG A 80 8.43 -0.20 -8.15
CA ARG A 80 8.83 0.62 -6.99
C ARG A 80 8.86 2.10 -7.33
N ARG A 81 9.44 2.45 -8.47
CA ARG A 81 9.48 3.84 -8.96
C ARG A 81 8.08 4.39 -9.18
N LYS A 82 7.18 3.62 -9.76
CA LYS A 82 5.80 4.05 -9.99
C LYS A 82 5.06 4.30 -8.68
N ARG A 83 5.21 3.43 -7.69
CA ARG A 83 4.65 3.65 -6.34
C ARG A 83 5.21 4.92 -5.70
N GLU A 84 6.52 5.14 -5.80
CA GLU A 84 7.20 6.32 -5.24
C GLU A 84 6.69 7.60 -5.90
N GLU A 85 6.63 7.66 -7.23
CA GLU A 85 6.12 8.81 -7.97
C GLU A 85 4.68 9.15 -7.57
N ASN A 86 3.82 8.14 -7.45
CA ASN A 86 2.44 8.32 -7.04
C ASN A 86 2.35 8.80 -5.57
N GLY A 87 3.13 8.18 -4.69
CA GLY A 87 3.19 8.55 -3.27
C GLY A 87 3.62 9.99 -3.08
N ILE A 88 4.69 10.44 -3.75
CA ILE A 88 5.17 11.83 -3.66
C ILE A 88 4.10 12.82 -4.14
N LYS A 89 3.47 12.58 -5.29
CA LYS A 89 2.40 13.44 -5.80
C LYS A 89 1.24 13.57 -4.82
N LEU A 90 0.86 12.46 -4.19
CA LEU A 90 -0.20 12.43 -3.20
C LEU A 90 0.17 13.23 -1.94
N ILE A 91 1.38 13.05 -1.43
CA ILE A 91 1.92 13.79 -0.27
C ILE A 91 1.95 15.29 -0.56
N GLU A 92 2.45 15.70 -1.74
CA GLU A 92 2.46 17.11 -2.18
C GLU A 92 1.05 17.70 -2.18
N PHE A 93 0.10 16.92 -2.68
CA PHE A 93 -1.27 17.35 -2.80
C PHE A 93 -1.94 17.52 -1.43
N ILE A 94 -1.81 16.52 -0.55
CA ILE A 94 -2.34 16.56 0.82
C ILE A 94 -1.71 17.73 1.59
N SER A 95 -0.39 17.91 1.48
CA SER A 95 0.32 19.04 2.11
C SER A 95 -0.24 20.39 1.67
N ARG A 96 -0.44 20.57 0.36
CA ARG A 96 -0.98 21.80 -0.21
C ARG A 96 -2.40 22.10 0.26
N ILE A 97 -3.28 21.12 0.34
CA ILE A 97 -4.69 21.32 0.73
C ILE A 97 -4.83 21.48 2.25
N SER A 98 -4.13 20.65 3.03
CA SER A 98 -4.21 20.71 4.51
C SER A 98 -3.48 21.94 5.08
N GLY A 99 -2.44 22.41 4.40
CA GLY A 99 -1.50 23.41 4.94
C GLY A 99 -0.45 22.80 5.88
N VAL A 100 -0.47 21.48 6.09
CA VAL A 100 0.54 20.77 6.88
C VAL A 100 1.84 20.65 6.06
N PRO A 101 3.02 20.92 6.66
CA PRO A 101 4.29 20.83 5.93
C PRO A 101 4.51 19.49 5.24
N PHE A 102 5.04 19.52 4.02
CA PHE A 102 5.31 18.32 3.21
C PHE A 102 6.08 17.24 4.00
N SER A 103 7.14 17.62 4.71
CA SER A 103 7.96 16.68 5.48
C SER A 103 7.20 15.96 6.59
N GLN A 104 6.18 16.59 7.16
CA GLN A 104 5.32 15.98 8.18
C GLN A 104 4.35 14.97 7.55
N ILE A 105 3.72 15.33 6.43
CA ILE A 105 2.86 14.39 5.69
C ILE A 105 3.69 13.21 5.17
N GLN A 106 4.88 13.47 4.62
CA GLN A 106 5.82 12.43 4.16
C GLN A 106 6.16 11.44 5.28
N PHE A 107 6.53 11.95 6.46
CA PHE A 107 6.82 11.12 7.61
C PHE A 107 5.63 10.23 8.01
N LEU A 108 4.45 10.83 8.16
CA LEU A 108 3.23 10.10 8.53
C LEU A 108 2.84 9.05 7.50
N ALA A 109 2.82 9.43 6.23
CA ALA A 109 2.51 8.51 5.14
C ALA A 109 3.48 7.31 5.13
N THR A 110 4.78 7.56 5.31
CA THR A 110 5.80 6.53 5.38
C THR A 110 5.57 5.59 6.57
N MET A 111 5.36 6.14 7.76
CA MET A 111 5.15 5.34 8.97
C MET A 111 3.87 4.48 8.89
N ILE A 112 2.77 5.05 8.44
CA ILE A 112 1.49 4.34 8.36
C ILE A 112 1.53 3.27 7.26
N SER A 113 1.91 3.64 6.04
CA SER A 113 1.91 2.71 4.91
C SER A 113 2.88 1.54 5.09
N SER A 114 4.08 1.81 5.64
CA SER A 114 5.05 0.76 5.95
C SER A 114 4.56 -0.17 7.05
N SER A 115 3.91 0.36 8.09
CA SER A 115 3.33 -0.43 9.16
C SER A 115 2.23 -1.36 8.64
N ILE A 116 1.29 -0.85 7.85
CA ILE A 116 0.23 -1.65 7.24
C ILE A 116 0.84 -2.77 6.38
N THR A 117 1.79 -2.43 5.52
CA THR A 117 2.42 -3.40 4.61
C THR A 117 3.18 -4.47 5.38
N TYR A 118 3.99 -4.08 6.38
CA TYR A 118 4.73 -5.02 7.21
C TYR A 118 3.79 -5.96 7.98
N LEU A 119 2.77 -5.42 8.65
CA LEU A 119 1.83 -6.20 9.44
C LEU A 119 1.00 -7.15 8.58
N ALA A 120 0.65 -6.75 7.36
CA ALA A 120 -0.02 -7.63 6.40
C ALA A 120 0.88 -8.81 5.98
N MET A 121 2.16 -8.54 5.66
CA MET A 121 3.13 -9.59 5.35
C MET A 121 3.40 -10.49 6.56
N PHE A 122 3.51 -9.92 7.74
CA PHE A 122 3.75 -10.64 9.00
C PHE A 122 2.54 -11.50 9.37
N GLY A 123 1.31 -10.99 9.30
CA GLY A 123 0.08 -11.68 9.65
C GLY A 123 -0.16 -12.96 8.84
N ASP A 124 0.41 -13.06 7.63
CA ASP A 124 0.36 -14.27 6.82
C ASP A 124 1.30 -15.40 7.35
N VAL A 125 2.40 -15.05 8.00
CA VAL A 125 3.43 -16.01 8.45
C VAL A 125 3.57 -16.10 9.97
N GLY A 126 3.37 -14.99 10.68
CA GLY A 126 3.44 -14.89 12.14
C GLY A 126 2.11 -15.11 12.83
N LYS A 127 2.10 -15.04 14.16
CA LYS A 127 0.87 -15.13 14.96
C LYS A 127 0.54 -13.80 15.62
N VAL A 128 1.46 -13.25 16.40
CA VAL A 128 1.19 -12.10 17.28
C VAL A 128 2.31 -11.07 17.13
N TYR A 129 1.94 -9.80 17.04
CA TYR A 129 2.84 -8.66 17.07
C TYR A 129 2.34 -7.63 18.08
N ASN A 130 3.11 -7.35 19.11
CA ASN A 130 2.74 -6.45 20.21
C ASN A 130 1.36 -6.75 20.84
N GLY A 131 1.02 -8.04 20.95
CA GLY A 131 -0.27 -8.48 21.50
C GLY A 131 -1.42 -8.58 20.50
N TYR A 132 -1.25 -8.08 19.26
CA TYR A 132 -2.25 -8.18 18.20
C TYR A 132 -2.04 -9.44 17.35
N ASP A 133 -3.09 -10.22 17.15
CA ASP A 133 -3.12 -11.32 16.19
C ASP A 133 -3.68 -10.82 14.84
N PHE A 134 -2.80 -10.49 13.91
CA PHE A 134 -3.16 -9.97 12.58
C PHE A 134 -3.81 -11.00 11.64
N LYS A 135 -4.16 -12.19 12.14
CA LYS A 135 -5.08 -13.11 11.47
C LYS A 135 -6.54 -12.82 11.78
N THR A 136 -6.81 -12.01 12.81
CA THR A 136 -8.16 -11.64 13.25
C THR A 136 -8.59 -10.28 12.72
N ASP A 137 -9.89 -10.10 12.54
CA ASP A 137 -10.46 -8.81 12.13
C ASP A 137 -10.29 -7.74 13.22
N ASP A 138 -10.45 -8.13 14.49
CA ASP A 138 -10.33 -7.21 15.63
C ASP A 138 -8.99 -6.47 15.66
N SER A 139 -7.87 -7.18 15.42
CA SER A 139 -6.54 -6.55 15.39
C SER A 139 -6.41 -5.51 14.28
N TRP A 140 -7.00 -5.76 13.13
CA TRP A 140 -7.02 -4.80 12.03
C TRP A 140 -7.92 -3.60 12.30
N GLU A 141 -9.07 -3.82 12.94
CA GLU A 141 -9.96 -2.74 13.37
C GLU A 141 -9.29 -1.83 14.39
N GLN A 142 -8.54 -2.40 15.35
CA GLN A 142 -7.78 -1.61 16.33
C GLN A 142 -6.66 -0.80 15.64
N LEU A 143 -5.95 -1.39 14.67
CA LEU A 143 -4.96 -0.67 13.89
C LEU A 143 -5.59 0.49 13.11
N GLU A 144 -6.71 0.25 12.44
CA GLU A 144 -7.45 1.28 11.69
C GLU A 144 -7.91 2.42 12.60
N LYS A 145 -8.47 2.12 13.78
CA LYS A 145 -8.82 3.12 14.78
C LYS A 145 -7.63 3.98 15.20
N GLY A 146 -6.47 3.34 15.43
CA GLY A 146 -5.22 4.04 15.74
C GLY A 146 -4.76 4.97 14.62
N ILE A 147 -4.80 4.51 13.37
CA ILE A 147 -4.48 5.31 12.19
C ILE A 147 -5.42 6.51 12.08
N ASN A 148 -6.72 6.30 12.25
CA ASN A 148 -7.72 7.36 12.19
C ASN A 148 -7.47 8.45 13.25
N LEU A 149 -7.10 8.08 14.48
CA LEU A 149 -6.72 9.03 15.53
C LEU A 149 -5.48 9.86 15.16
N ILE A 150 -4.50 9.25 14.46
CA ILE A 150 -3.32 9.97 13.99
C ILE A 150 -3.73 10.97 12.90
N VAL A 151 -4.52 10.53 11.93
CA VAL A 151 -5.00 11.39 10.83
C VAL A 151 -5.81 12.57 11.37
N ASP A 152 -6.70 12.36 12.35
CA ASP A 152 -7.50 13.42 12.98
C ASP A 152 -6.68 14.51 13.69
N LYS A 153 -5.46 14.17 14.13
CA LYS A 153 -4.57 15.14 14.77
C LYS A 153 -3.75 15.97 13.78
N TRP A 154 -3.58 15.51 12.56
CA TRP A 154 -2.64 16.09 11.60
C TRP A 154 -3.32 16.72 10.39
N ILE A 155 -4.50 16.25 10.03
CA ILE A 155 -5.31 16.70 8.91
C ILE A 155 -6.74 17.03 9.39
#